data_091a2254f43edf21e938fadd39af5cb5
#
_entry.id   091a2254f43edf21e938fadd39af5cb5
#
_cell.length_a   1.000
_cell.length_b   1.000
_cell.length_c   1.000
_cell.angle_alpha   90.00
_cell.angle_beta   90.00
_cell.angle_gamma   90.00
#
_symmetry.space_group_name_H-M   'P 1'
#
loop_
_entity.id
_entity.type
_entity.pdbx_description
1 polymer ?
#
loop_
_entity_poly.entity_id
_entity_poly.type
_entity_poly.pdbx_seq_one_letter_code
_entity_poly.pdbx_strand_id
1 'polypeptide(L)'
;MRVGLLALLCCCYCQMAAAELLRIGFGTHKPPYIFEGEPRGLEYELVMAAASRGGLQLTPYYAPMERLHLMLARGELDAIATTSAQSGVPAFYSDAYIEYHNVAVALASRHLPITRIADMAGYSMSTYQRARYLLGPEFQAMAERNPLYREEALQINRNRLLYSGRVDLIVGDLRIFKYFNAQVADQVDVSQPLSYFALFPNTPYSVGFRQAAPCELFNLGLKALRESGD
;
A
#
# COMPACT_ATOMS: atom_id res chain seq x y z
N MET A 1 70.74 -1.48 32.59
CA MET A 1 69.81 -2.14 31.60
C MET A 1 68.39 -1.87 32.01
N ARG A 2 67.72 -0.94 31.31
CA ARG A 2 66.30 -0.63 31.55
C ARG A 2 65.49 -1.15 30.35
N VAL A 3 64.71 -2.18 30.56
CA VAL A 3 63.79 -2.74 29.56
C VAL A 3 62.48 -1.96 29.61
N GLY A 4 62.21 -1.18 28.57
CA GLY A 4 60.97 -0.43 28.43
C GLY A 4 59.86 -1.36 27.90
N LEU A 5 58.81 -1.53 28.68
CA LEU A 5 57.58 -2.26 28.30
C LEU A 5 56.67 -1.33 27.51
N LEU A 6 56.62 -1.49 26.18
CA LEU A 6 55.68 -0.77 25.30
C LEU A 6 54.31 -1.45 25.39
N ALA A 7 53.37 -0.86 26.14
CA ALA A 7 51.98 -1.28 26.15
C ALA A 7 51.30 -0.78 24.87
N LEU A 8 51.01 -1.72 23.96
CA LEU A 8 50.21 -1.48 22.75
C LEU A 8 48.73 -1.38 23.15
N LEU A 9 48.22 -0.14 23.29
CA LEU A 9 46.79 0.13 23.50
C LEU A 9 46.07 -0.09 22.16
N CYS A 10 45.50 -1.26 21.96
CA CYS A 10 44.61 -1.55 20.83
C CYS A 10 43.26 -0.88 21.11
N CYS A 11 43.08 0.36 20.68
CA CYS A 11 41.76 1.01 20.68
C CYS A 11 40.89 0.36 19.63
N CYS A 12 40.06 -0.61 20.06
CA CYS A 12 38.90 -1.05 19.29
C CYS A 12 37.94 0.13 19.14
N TYR A 13 38.05 0.86 18.06
CA TYR A 13 36.99 1.77 17.61
C TYR A 13 35.80 0.88 17.20
N CYS A 14 34.85 0.64 18.11
CA CYS A 14 33.49 0.23 17.75
C CYS A 14 32.91 1.39 16.94
N GLN A 15 33.04 1.35 15.62
CA GLN A 15 32.22 2.20 14.76
C GLN A 15 30.76 1.76 15.00
N MET A 16 30.05 2.50 15.85
CA MET A 16 28.60 2.49 15.85
C MET A 16 28.18 2.98 14.47
N ALA A 17 27.93 2.06 13.55
CA ALA A 17 27.25 2.40 12.31
C ALA A 17 25.93 3.07 12.69
N ALA A 18 25.84 4.38 12.52
CA ALA A 18 24.60 5.09 12.66
C ALA A 18 23.63 4.41 11.67
N ALA A 19 22.51 3.88 12.17
CA ALA A 19 21.50 3.27 11.31
C ALA A 19 21.09 4.33 10.28
N GLU A 20 21.24 4.00 9.00
CA GLU A 20 20.87 4.90 7.92
C GLU A 20 19.37 5.17 7.98
N LEU A 21 18.99 6.43 7.98
CA LEU A 21 17.60 6.85 8.02
C LEU A 21 17.01 6.75 6.62
N LEU A 22 16.21 5.71 6.37
CA LEU A 22 15.62 5.44 5.07
C LEU A 22 14.28 6.17 4.91
N ARG A 23 14.06 6.78 3.76
CA ARG A 23 12.79 7.42 3.41
C ARG A 23 11.83 6.40 2.80
N ILE A 24 10.69 6.16 3.47
CA ILE A 24 9.64 5.28 2.97
C ILE A 24 8.40 6.06 2.53
N GLY A 25 7.91 5.77 1.32
CA GLY A 25 6.68 6.33 0.80
C GLY A 25 5.45 5.55 1.26
N PHE A 26 4.46 6.25 1.82
CA PHE A 26 3.12 5.75 2.06
C PHE A 26 2.13 6.46 1.15
N GLY A 27 1.10 5.74 0.68
CA GLY A 27 -0.02 6.35 -0.05
C GLY A 27 -0.69 7.45 0.78
N THR A 28 -1.44 8.32 0.10
CA THR A 28 -2.28 9.33 0.77
C THR A 28 -3.31 8.67 1.68
N HIS A 29 -4.03 9.50 2.44
CA HIS A 29 -5.03 9.10 3.44
C HIS A 29 -5.93 7.93 2.99
N LYS A 30 -5.78 6.77 3.63
CA LYS A 30 -6.55 5.53 3.39
C LYS A 30 -6.84 4.77 4.69
N PRO A 31 -7.58 5.38 5.62
CA PRO A 31 -7.96 4.72 6.86
C PRO A 31 -8.76 3.42 6.62
N PRO A 32 -8.65 2.45 7.51
CA PRO A 32 -7.93 2.43 8.79
C PRO A 32 -6.44 2.08 8.67
N TYR A 33 -5.89 1.95 7.48
CA TYR A 33 -4.53 1.48 7.23
C TYR A 33 -3.48 2.58 7.37
N ILE A 34 -3.73 3.74 6.78
CA ILE A 34 -2.82 4.91 6.79
C ILE A 34 -3.63 6.17 7.10
N PHE A 35 -3.19 6.92 8.11
CA PHE A 35 -3.64 8.28 8.40
C PHE A 35 -2.54 9.24 7.99
N GLU A 36 -2.74 9.96 6.90
CA GLU A 36 -1.73 10.84 6.31
C GLU A 36 -1.26 11.91 7.30
N GLY A 37 0.05 11.98 7.52
CA GLY A 37 0.67 12.92 8.46
C GLY A 37 0.59 12.50 9.93
N GLU A 38 -0.02 11.36 10.25
CA GLU A 38 -0.12 10.85 11.61
C GLU A 38 0.63 9.51 11.74
N PRO A 39 1.33 9.25 12.87
CA PRO A 39 2.08 8.02 13.09
C PRO A 39 1.16 6.87 13.55
N ARG A 40 0.08 6.60 12.81
CA ARG A 40 -0.91 5.57 13.15
C ARG A 40 -1.58 4.96 11.93
N GLY A 41 -2.17 3.81 12.13
CA GLY A 41 -2.92 3.03 11.17
C GLY A 41 -2.33 1.63 11.02
N LEU A 42 -3.20 0.65 10.76
CA LEU A 42 -2.84 -0.77 10.76
C LEU A 42 -1.61 -1.09 9.89
N GLU A 43 -1.54 -0.50 8.71
CA GLU A 43 -0.43 -0.73 7.81
C GLU A 43 0.83 0.05 8.22
N TYR A 44 0.64 1.31 8.65
CA TYR A 44 1.75 2.14 9.14
C TYR A 44 2.46 1.48 10.33
N GLU A 45 1.69 1.10 11.34
CA GLU A 45 2.21 0.50 12.57
C GLU A 45 2.94 -0.82 12.29
N LEU A 46 2.36 -1.67 11.44
CA LEU A 46 2.96 -2.94 11.05
C LEU A 46 4.31 -2.76 10.31
N VAL A 47 4.37 -1.84 9.35
CA VAL A 47 5.60 -1.55 8.60
C VAL A 47 6.67 -0.97 9.51
N MET A 48 6.31 -0.01 10.38
CA MET A 48 7.27 0.61 11.29
C MET A 48 7.78 -0.38 12.35
N ALA A 49 6.90 -1.25 12.86
CA ALA A 49 7.28 -2.30 13.83
C ALA A 49 8.22 -3.34 13.20
N ALA A 50 7.91 -3.82 12.00
CA ALA A 50 8.78 -4.75 11.28
C ALA A 50 10.15 -4.14 10.98
N ALA A 51 10.18 -2.89 10.51
CA ALA A 51 11.42 -2.18 10.25
C ALA A 51 12.28 -2.03 11.52
N SER A 52 11.67 -1.60 12.62
CA SER A 52 12.36 -1.44 13.91
C SER A 52 12.96 -2.76 14.41
N ARG A 53 12.21 -3.87 14.32
CA ARG A 53 12.71 -5.21 14.71
C ARG A 53 13.84 -5.71 13.79
N GLY A 54 13.85 -5.27 12.53
CA GLY A 54 14.94 -5.50 11.58
C GLY A 54 16.14 -4.57 11.73
N GLY A 55 16.13 -3.65 12.71
CA GLY A 55 17.20 -2.67 12.92
C GLY A 55 17.19 -1.51 11.92
N LEU A 56 16.11 -1.31 11.17
CA LEU A 56 15.94 -0.19 10.24
C LEU A 56 15.29 1.02 10.92
N GLN A 57 15.73 2.20 10.53
CA GLN A 57 15.06 3.46 10.88
C GLN A 57 14.39 4.05 9.65
N LEU A 58 13.06 4.22 9.69
CA LEU A 58 12.27 4.73 8.58
C LEU A 58 11.70 6.11 8.89
N THR A 59 11.73 6.99 7.87
CA THR A 59 11.05 8.28 7.88
C THR A 59 9.92 8.26 6.85
N PRO A 60 8.65 8.46 7.25
CA PRO A 60 7.52 8.41 6.34
C PRO A 60 7.47 9.63 5.41
N TYR A 61 7.09 9.39 4.17
CA TYR A 61 6.77 10.39 3.16
C TYR A 61 5.43 10.04 2.52
N TYR A 62 4.51 10.98 2.42
CA TYR A 62 3.15 10.74 1.90
C TYR A 62 2.97 11.38 0.53
N ALA A 63 2.48 10.61 -0.43
CA ALA A 63 2.12 11.10 -1.76
C ALA A 63 1.16 10.11 -2.46
N PRO A 64 0.52 10.51 -3.57
CA PRO A 64 -0.21 9.59 -4.43
C PRO A 64 0.66 8.43 -4.91
N MET A 65 0.10 7.21 -4.95
CA MET A 65 0.85 5.99 -5.25
C MET A 65 1.63 6.05 -6.56
N GLU A 66 1.06 6.64 -7.61
CA GLU A 66 1.77 6.80 -8.89
C GLU A 66 3.06 7.62 -8.72
N ARG A 67 3.00 8.71 -7.96
CA ARG A 67 4.18 9.53 -7.66
C ARG A 67 5.21 8.76 -6.84
N LEU A 68 4.78 7.98 -5.84
CA LEU A 68 5.69 7.18 -5.01
C LEU A 68 6.47 6.16 -5.85
N HIS A 69 5.80 5.47 -6.78
CA HIS A 69 6.44 4.52 -7.69
C HIS A 69 7.48 5.19 -8.59
N LEU A 70 7.18 6.39 -9.12
CA LEU A 70 8.14 7.17 -9.90
C LEU A 70 9.34 7.63 -9.04
N MET A 71 9.10 8.06 -7.82
CA MET A 71 10.17 8.48 -6.89
C MET A 71 11.08 7.31 -6.50
N LEU A 72 10.52 6.12 -6.27
CA LEU A 72 11.33 4.92 -6.02
C LEU A 72 12.20 4.59 -7.24
N ALA A 73 11.62 4.57 -8.44
CA ALA A 73 12.34 4.28 -9.68
C ALA A 73 13.47 5.29 -9.96
N ARG A 74 13.32 6.55 -9.52
CA ARG A 74 14.33 7.61 -9.66
C ARG A 74 15.33 7.67 -8.50
N GLY A 75 15.19 6.82 -7.49
CA GLY A 75 16.06 6.84 -6.30
C GLY A 75 15.80 8.01 -5.34
N GLU A 76 14.66 8.67 -5.45
CA GLU A 76 14.25 9.78 -4.57
C GLU A 76 13.65 9.27 -3.25
N LEU A 77 13.27 7.98 -3.19
CA LEU A 77 12.85 7.24 -1.99
C LEU A 77 13.67 5.96 -1.89
N ASP A 78 13.86 5.47 -0.67
CA ASP A 78 14.56 4.22 -0.39
C ASP A 78 13.59 3.03 -0.37
N ALA A 79 12.32 3.27 -0.05
CA ALA A 79 11.27 2.27 -0.05
C ALA A 79 9.89 2.87 -0.29
N ILE A 80 8.92 2.03 -0.68
CA ILE A 80 7.49 2.35 -0.70
C ILE A 80 6.69 1.19 -0.13
N ALA A 81 5.66 1.49 0.65
CA ALA A 81 4.69 0.53 1.16
C ALA A 81 3.54 0.32 0.17
N THR A 82 2.68 -0.67 0.42
CA THR A 82 1.46 -0.98 -0.36
C THR A 82 1.75 -1.23 -1.84
N THR A 83 2.78 -2.00 -2.13
CA THR A 83 3.18 -2.35 -3.51
C THR A 83 3.44 -3.84 -3.64
N SER A 84 3.79 -4.29 -4.82
CA SER A 84 4.21 -5.67 -5.10
C SER A 84 4.98 -5.74 -6.42
N ALA A 85 5.56 -6.89 -6.74
CA ALA A 85 6.26 -7.11 -8.02
C ALA A 85 5.36 -6.86 -9.24
N GLN A 86 4.05 -7.06 -9.12
CA GLN A 86 3.07 -6.79 -10.18
C GLN A 86 2.97 -5.29 -10.53
N SER A 87 3.46 -4.40 -9.68
CA SER A 87 3.51 -2.97 -9.97
C SER A 87 4.36 -2.63 -11.19
N GLY A 88 5.27 -3.53 -11.60
CA GLY A 88 6.19 -3.34 -12.70
C GLY A 88 7.33 -2.36 -12.43
N VAL A 89 7.49 -1.89 -11.19
CA VAL A 89 8.60 -1.02 -10.79
C VAL A 89 9.77 -1.88 -10.35
N PRO A 90 10.98 -1.68 -10.88
CA PRO A 90 12.18 -2.38 -10.42
C PRO A 90 12.46 -2.06 -8.95
N ALA A 91 12.36 -3.08 -8.08
CA ALA A 91 12.63 -2.97 -6.66
C ALA A 91 12.93 -4.36 -6.06
N PHE A 92 13.47 -4.39 -4.85
CA PHE A 92 13.56 -5.59 -4.02
C PHE A 92 12.31 -5.64 -3.14
N TYR A 93 11.42 -6.58 -3.41
CA TYR A 93 10.15 -6.71 -2.72
C TYR A 93 10.27 -7.60 -1.50
N SER A 94 9.78 -7.12 -0.37
CA SER A 94 9.70 -7.91 0.87
C SER A 94 8.71 -9.06 0.75
N ASP A 95 8.68 -9.94 1.73
CA ASP A 95 7.54 -10.80 1.97
C ASP A 95 6.27 -9.95 2.15
N ALA A 96 5.12 -10.50 1.74
CA ALA A 96 3.85 -9.81 1.94
C ALA A 96 3.60 -9.58 3.43
N TYR A 97 3.38 -8.33 3.82
CA TYR A 97 3.16 -7.97 5.23
C TYR A 97 1.68 -7.76 5.56
N ILE A 98 0.84 -7.45 4.57
CA ILE A 98 -0.59 -7.20 4.74
C ILE A 98 -1.37 -7.68 3.52
N GLU A 99 -2.64 -8.01 3.71
CA GLU A 99 -3.57 -8.33 2.63
C GLU A 99 -4.77 -7.38 2.65
N TYR A 100 -5.15 -6.89 1.48
CA TYR A 100 -6.35 -6.09 1.29
C TYR A 100 -7.46 -6.94 0.69
N HIS A 101 -8.69 -6.72 1.17
CA HIS A 101 -9.87 -7.39 0.64
C HIS A 101 -10.58 -6.47 -0.35
N ASN A 102 -10.14 -6.54 -1.61
CA ASN A 102 -10.72 -5.73 -2.68
C ASN A 102 -12.06 -6.32 -3.16
N VAL A 103 -13.04 -5.46 -3.37
CA VAL A 103 -14.36 -5.79 -3.88
C VAL A 103 -14.77 -4.79 -4.95
N ALA A 104 -15.63 -5.21 -5.89
CA ALA A 104 -16.37 -4.27 -6.72
C ALA A 104 -17.69 -3.94 -6.02
N VAL A 105 -18.09 -2.66 -6.05
CA VAL A 105 -19.32 -2.18 -5.40
C VAL A 105 -20.12 -1.35 -6.39
N ALA A 106 -21.44 -1.58 -6.45
CA ALA A 106 -22.41 -0.80 -7.22
C ALA A 106 -23.61 -0.41 -6.36
N LEU A 107 -24.36 0.61 -6.78
CA LEU A 107 -25.70 0.85 -6.24
C LEU A 107 -26.61 -0.35 -6.62
N ALA A 108 -27.34 -0.92 -5.66
CA ALA A 108 -28.20 -2.09 -5.90
C ALA A 108 -29.29 -1.79 -6.95
N SER A 109 -29.74 -0.53 -7.03
CA SER A 109 -30.70 -0.06 -8.03
C SER A 109 -30.25 -0.19 -9.48
N ARG A 110 -28.94 -0.38 -9.72
CA ARG A 110 -28.36 -0.58 -11.07
C ARG A 110 -28.60 -2.01 -11.59
N HIS A 111 -28.87 -2.98 -10.73
CA HIS A 111 -29.12 -4.39 -11.09
C HIS A 111 -28.06 -4.98 -12.04
N LEU A 112 -26.77 -4.71 -11.79
CA LEU A 112 -25.68 -5.11 -12.69
C LEU A 112 -25.48 -6.64 -12.65
N PRO A 113 -25.54 -7.36 -13.79
CA PRO A 113 -25.38 -8.80 -13.86
C PRO A 113 -23.89 -9.20 -13.90
N ILE A 114 -23.15 -8.83 -12.86
CA ILE A 114 -21.70 -9.06 -12.76
C ILE A 114 -21.44 -10.34 -11.99
N THR A 115 -20.75 -11.28 -12.63
CA THR A 115 -20.36 -12.58 -12.04
C THR A 115 -18.85 -12.84 -12.13
N ARG A 116 -18.15 -12.14 -13.01
CA ARG A 116 -16.71 -12.24 -13.24
C ARG A 116 -16.11 -10.88 -13.60
N ILE A 117 -14.79 -10.76 -13.54
CA ILE A 117 -14.06 -9.52 -13.82
C ILE A 117 -14.35 -8.98 -15.23
N ALA A 118 -14.41 -9.87 -16.23
CA ALA A 118 -14.70 -9.48 -17.62
C ALA A 118 -16.05 -8.76 -17.81
N ASP A 119 -17.05 -9.06 -16.97
CA ASP A 119 -18.37 -8.46 -17.08
C ASP A 119 -18.36 -6.96 -16.73
N MET A 120 -17.33 -6.49 -16.04
CA MET A 120 -17.17 -5.09 -15.66
C MET A 120 -16.74 -4.16 -16.83
N ALA A 121 -16.30 -4.71 -17.97
CA ALA A 121 -15.73 -3.94 -19.08
C ALA A 121 -16.71 -2.93 -19.71
N GLY A 122 -18.01 -3.15 -19.59
CA GLY A 122 -19.05 -2.26 -20.16
C GLY A 122 -19.51 -1.13 -19.23
N TYR A 123 -18.99 -1.03 -18.03
CA TYR A 123 -19.46 -0.10 -17.01
C TYR A 123 -18.43 0.98 -16.68
N SER A 124 -18.91 2.18 -16.37
CA SER A 124 -18.06 3.24 -15.84
C SER A 124 -17.53 2.85 -14.46
N MET A 125 -16.20 2.99 -14.29
CA MET A 125 -15.51 2.46 -13.12
C MET A 125 -14.48 3.42 -12.55
N SER A 126 -14.44 3.53 -11.23
CA SER A 126 -13.41 4.25 -10.49
C SER A 126 -12.69 3.31 -9.51
N THR A 127 -11.36 3.33 -9.57
CA THR A 127 -10.48 2.49 -8.74
C THR A 127 -9.40 3.32 -8.05
N TYR A 128 -8.53 2.70 -7.27
CA TYR A 128 -7.34 3.32 -6.71
C TYR A 128 -6.18 3.32 -7.73
N GLN A 129 -5.22 4.21 -7.54
CA GLN A 129 -4.05 4.29 -8.43
C GLN A 129 -3.28 2.98 -8.49
N ARG A 130 -2.90 2.57 -9.70
CA ARG A 130 -2.20 1.33 -10.05
C ARG A 130 -3.03 0.03 -9.86
N ALA A 131 -4.33 0.15 -9.60
CA ALA A 131 -5.21 -1.02 -9.48
C ALA A 131 -5.13 -1.95 -10.69
N ARG A 132 -5.01 -1.39 -11.91
CA ARG A 132 -4.86 -2.18 -13.16
C ARG A 132 -3.70 -3.16 -13.11
N TYR A 133 -2.62 -2.83 -12.42
CA TYR A 133 -1.44 -3.71 -12.30
C TYR A 133 -1.52 -4.62 -11.06
N LEU A 134 -2.08 -4.12 -9.97
CA LEU A 134 -2.06 -4.79 -8.66
C LEU A 134 -3.18 -5.82 -8.47
N LEU A 135 -4.28 -5.72 -9.25
CA LEU A 135 -5.41 -6.64 -9.18
C LEU A 135 -5.30 -7.85 -10.11
N GLY A 136 -4.15 -8.01 -10.76
CA GLY A 136 -3.84 -9.16 -11.59
C GLY A 136 -4.16 -8.99 -13.07
N PRO A 137 -3.70 -9.96 -13.91
CA PRO A 137 -3.71 -9.81 -15.35
C PRO A 137 -5.12 -9.79 -15.98
N GLU A 138 -6.09 -10.48 -15.39
CA GLU A 138 -7.48 -10.45 -15.87
C GLU A 138 -8.09 -9.06 -15.70
N PHE A 139 -7.87 -8.44 -14.55
CA PHE A 139 -8.34 -7.08 -14.28
C PHE A 139 -7.61 -6.06 -15.18
N GLN A 140 -6.30 -6.21 -15.36
CA GLN A 140 -5.53 -5.37 -16.27
C GLN A 140 -6.10 -5.42 -17.68
N ALA A 141 -6.30 -6.60 -18.25
CA ALA A 141 -6.85 -6.77 -19.57
C ALA A 141 -8.27 -6.22 -19.74
N MET A 142 -9.09 -6.26 -18.69
CA MET A 142 -10.41 -5.63 -18.66
C MET A 142 -10.29 -4.10 -18.62
N ALA A 143 -9.44 -3.57 -17.73
CA ALA A 143 -9.25 -2.12 -17.55
C ALA A 143 -8.68 -1.44 -18.81
N GLU A 144 -7.74 -2.08 -19.51
CA GLU A 144 -7.15 -1.56 -20.76
C GLU A 144 -8.16 -1.45 -21.90
N ARG A 145 -9.20 -2.29 -21.89
CA ARG A 145 -10.27 -2.28 -22.90
C ARG A 145 -11.47 -1.42 -22.51
N ASN A 146 -11.54 -0.95 -21.29
CA ASN A 146 -12.65 -0.15 -20.78
C ASN A 146 -12.34 1.36 -20.88
N PRO A 147 -12.89 2.11 -21.84
CA PRO A 147 -12.65 3.54 -21.99
C PRO A 147 -13.25 4.37 -20.85
N LEU A 148 -14.11 3.78 -20.03
CA LEU A 148 -14.76 4.42 -18.87
C LEU A 148 -14.05 4.06 -17.55
N TYR A 149 -12.91 3.35 -17.63
CA TYR A 149 -12.05 3.06 -16.50
C TYR A 149 -11.23 4.28 -16.08
N ARG A 150 -11.17 4.54 -14.79
CA ARG A 150 -10.30 5.58 -14.22
C ARG A 150 -9.77 5.23 -12.85
N GLU A 151 -8.66 5.84 -12.47
CA GLU A 151 -8.02 5.69 -11.17
C GLU A 151 -8.04 7.01 -10.41
N GLU A 152 -8.41 6.98 -9.13
CA GLU A 152 -8.48 8.14 -8.25
C GLU A 152 -7.34 8.11 -7.24
N ALA A 153 -6.65 9.25 -7.09
CA ALA A 153 -5.60 9.42 -6.09
C ALA A 153 -6.19 9.48 -4.66
N LEU A 154 -7.32 10.15 -4.49
CA LEU A 154 -8.01 10.29 -3.21
C LEU A 154 -9.10 9.23 -3.06
N GLN A 155 -8.94 8.36 -2.07
CA GLN A 155 -9.83 7.24 -1.82
C GLN A 155 -11.30 7.65 -1.62
N ILE A 156 -11.53 8.76 -0.90
CA ILE A 156 -12.87 9.30 -0.61
C ILE A 156 -13.66 9.67 -1.87
N ASN A 157 -13.00 10.04 -2.98
CA ASN A 157 -13.69 10.42 -4.20
C ASN A 157 -14.52 9.27 -4.79
N ARG A 158 -14.07 8.04 -4.65
CA ARG A 158 -14.80 6.87 -5.15
C ARG A 158 -16.18 6.73 -4.49
N ASN A 159 -16.27 6.96 -3.17
CA ASN A 159 -17.54 6.93 -2.45
C ASN A 159 -18.49 8.01 -2.98
N ARG A 160 -17.99 9.25 -3.15
CA ARG A 160 -18.79 10.35 -3.72
C ARG A 160 -19.31 10.02 -5.12
N LEU A 161 -18.44 9.48 -5.98
CA LEU A 161 -18.77 9.12 -7.35
C LEU A 161 -19.83 8.01 -7.42
N LEU A 162 -19.71 6.98 -6.58
CA LEU A 162 -20.66 5.88 -6.51
C LEU A 162 -22.04 6.36 -6.08
N TYR A 163 -22.12 6.99 -4.90
CA TYR A 163 -23.41 7.40 -4.32
C TYR A 163 -24.09 8.52 -5.10
N SER A 164 -23.34 9.37 -5.83
CA SER A 164 -23.91 10.36 -6.76
C SER A 164 -24.31 9.76 -8.11
N GLY A 165 -24.11 8.47 -8.34
CA GLY A 165 -24.43 7.78 -9.60
C GLY A 165 -23.55 8.18 -10.78
N ARG A 166 -22.42 8.85 -10.55
CA ARG A 166 -21.47 9.31 -11.58
C ARG A 166 -20.58 8.19 -12.13
N VAL A 167 -20.52 7.06 -11.43
CA VAL A 167 -19.93 5.81 -11.89
C VAL A 167 -20.86 4.65 -11.55
N ASP A 168 -20.80 3.60 -12.35
CA ASP A 168 -21.58 2.39 -12.13
C ASP A 168 -20.92 1.51 -11.06
N LEU A 169 -19.58 1.48 -11.06
CA LEU A 169 -18.75 0.63 -10.20
C LEU A 169 -17.64 1.41 -9.54
N ILE A 170 -17.33 1.01 -8.32
CA ILE A 170 -16.00 1.29 -7.73
C ILE A 170 -15.32 -0.04 -7.39
N VAL A 171 -13.98 -0.06 -7.39
CA VAL A 171 -13.20 -1.19 -6.91
C VAL A 171 -12.17 -0.71 -5.90
N GLY A 172 -12.07 -1.42 -4.79
CA GLY A 172 -11.12 -1.13 -3.74
C GLY A 172 -11.35 -1.95 -2.48
N ASP A 173 -10.49 -1.71 -1.48
CA ASP A 173 -10.59 -2.40 -0.20
C ASP A 173 -11.89 -2.05 0.54
N LEU A 174 -12.55 -3.08 1.05
CA LEU A 174 -13.85 -2.96 1.71
C LEU A 174 -13.79 -2.13 3.00
N ARG A 175 -12.70 -2.21 3.76
CA ARG A 175 -12.55 -1.44 5.01
C ARG A 175 -12.37 0.05 4.72
N ILE A 176 -11.56 0.39 3.71
CA ILE A 176 -11.38 1.76 3.25
C ILE A 176 -12.71 2.34 2.76
N PHE A 177 -13.44 1.58 1.93
CA PHE A 177 -14.75 2.00 1.44
C PHE A 177 -15.74 2.28 2.58
N LYS A 178 -15.86 1.36 3.54
CA LYS A 178 -16.74 1.52 4.71
C LYS A 178 -16.35 2.73 5.57
N TYR A 179 -15.04 2.96 5.76
CA TYR A 179 -14.56 4.10 6.52
C TYR A 179 -15.02 5.42 5.90
N PHE A 180 -14.85 5.58 4.58
CA PHE A 180 -15.21 6.82 3.89
C PHE A 180 -16.73 7.00 3.74
N ASN A 181 -17.56 5.97 3.85
CA ASN A 181 -19.01 6.15 3.85
C ASN A 181 -19.46 7.12 4.94
N ALA A 182 -18.93 7.00 6.16
CA ALA A 182 -19.26 7.90 7.24
C ALA A 182 -18.81 9.36 6.97
N GLN A 183 -17.76 9.54 6.20
CA GLN A 183 -17.19 10.87 5.91
C GLN A 183 -17.83 11.59 4.73
N VAL A 184 -18.61 10.92 3.92
CA VAL A 184 -19.32 11.53 2.78
C VAL A 184 -20.83 11.64 3.00
N ALA A 185 -21.32 11.24 4.16
CA ALA A 185 -22.75 11.17 4.47
C ALA A 185 -23.47 12.53 4.46
N ASP A 186 -22.73 13.62 4.65
CA ASP A 186 -23.22 14.99 4.54
C ASP A 186 -23.26 15.50 3.08
N GLN A 187 -22.66 14.78 2.14
CA GLN A 187 -22.50 15.20 0.74
C GLN A 187 -23.30 14.33 -0.23
N VAL A 188 -23.55 13.07 0.12
CA VAL A 188 -24.26 12.10 -0.71
C VAL A 188 -25.11 11.18 0.17
N ASP A 189 -26.18 10.62 -0.39
CA ASP A 189 -27.02 9.66 0.32
C ASP A 189 -26.34 8.30 0.40
N VAL A 190 -25.70 8.02 1.54
CA VAL A 190 -25.04 6.73 1.84
C VAL A 190 -26.00 5.65 2.33
N SER A 191 -27.29 5.93 2.50
CA SER A 191 -28.31 4.95 2.87
C SER A 191 -28.77 4.08 1.70
N GLN A 192 -28.40 4.45 0.47
CA GLN A 192 -28.72 3.69 -0.74
C GLN A 192 -28.17 2.24 -0.64
N PRO A 193 -29.00 1.21 -0.92
CA PRO A 193 -28.55 -0.17 -0.92
C PRO A 193 -27.44 -0.43 -1.93
N LEU A 194 -26.49 -1.29 -1.56
CA LEU A 194 -25.31 -1.64 -2.36
C LEU A 194 -25.31 -3.12 -2.73
N SER A 195 -24.80 -3.41 -3.94
CA SER A 195 -24.38 -4.73 -4.38
C SER A 195 -22.87 -4.85 -4.28
N TYR A 196 -22.40 -5.95 -3.66
CA TYR A 196 -20.97 -6.25 -3.51
C TYR A 196 -20.62 -7.47 -4.35
N PHE A 197 -19.56 -7.35 -5.14
CA PHE A 197 -19.07 -8.43 -6.02
C PHE A 197 -17.68 -8.86 -5.54
N ALA A 198 -17.59 -10.03 -4.89
CA ALA A 198 -16.35 -10.61 -4.38
C ALA A 198 -15.62 -11.36 -5.50
N LEU A 199 -15.07 -10.63 -6.46
CA LEU A 199 -14.44 -11.17 -7.66
C LEU A 199 -12.91 -11.32 -7.54
N PHE A 200 -12.32 -10.74 -6.49
CA PHE A 200 -10.88 -10.68 -6.32
C PHE A 200 -10.44 -11.59 -5.17
N PRO A 201 -9.32 -12.31 -5.32
CA PRO A 201 -8.64 -12.89 -4.16
C PRO A 201 -8.13 -11.76 -3.26
N ASN A 202 -7.76 -12.10 -2.02
CA ASN A 202 -7.04 -11.15 -1.19
C ASN A 202 -5.78 -10.67 -1.93
N THR A 203 -5.52 -9.38 -1.85
CA THR A 203 -4.38 -8.76 -2.53
C THR A 203 -3.24 -8.60 -1.53
N PRO A 204 -2.17 -9.41 -1.62
CA PRO A 204 -1.01 -9.26 -0.76
C PRO A 204 -0.18 -8.04 -1.17
N TYR A 205 0.27 -7.28 -0.17
CA TYR A 205 1.17 -6.16 -0.38
C TYR A 205 2.49 -6.34 0.34
N SER A 206 3.54 -5.90 -0.32
CA SER A 206 4.93 -5.88 0.12
C SER A 206 5.44 -4.44 0.27
N VAL A 207 6.56 -4.28 0.93
CA VAL A 207 7.39 -3.07 0.81
C VAL A 207 8.35 -3.28 -0.34
N GLY A 208 8.40 -2.33 -1.28
CA GLY A 208 9.41 -2.31 -2.35
C GLY A 208 10.59 -1.45 -1.91
N PHE A 209 11.78 -2.03 -1.81
CA PHE A 209 13.02 -1.35 -1.45
C PHE A 209 13.88 -1.10 -2.68
N ARG A 210 14.61 0.02 -2.69
CA ARG A 210 15.60 0.32 -3.73
C ARG A 210 16.82 -0.59 -3.67
N GLN A 211 17.16 -1.10 -2.48
CA GLN A 211 18.34 -1.94 -2.22
C GLN A 211 17.95 -3.27 -1.57
N ALA A 212 18.74 -4.32 -1.80
CA ALA A 212 18.48 -5.66 -1.27
C ALA A 212 18.66 -5.73 0.25
N ALA A 213 19.73 -5.13 0.79
CA ALA A 213 20.04 -5.28 2.21
C ALA A 213 18.95 -4.75 3.16
N PRO A 214 18.35 -3.55 2.97
CA PRO A 214 17.20 -3.13 3.77
C PRO A 214 15.97 -4.04 3.60
N CYS A 215 15.75 -4.62 2.43
CA CYS A 215 14.66 -5.56 2.18
C CYS A 215 14.83 -6.84 3.02
N GLU A 216 16.04 -7.40 3.06
CA GLU A 216 16.37 -8.58 3.86
C GLU A 216 16.21 -8.31 5.36
N LEU A 217 16.69 -7.16 5.85
CA LEU A 217 16.53 -6.74 7.24
C LEU A 217 15.05 -6.56 7.60
N PHE A 218 14.26 -5.96 6.72
CA PHE A 218 12.82 -5.83 6.91
C PHE A 218 12.14 -7.22 7.03
N ASN A 219 12.48 -8.17 6.17
CA ASN A 219 11.93 -9.53 6.22
C ASN A 219 12.30 -10.25 7.53
N LEU A 220 13.53 -10.07 8.03
CA LEU A 220 13.91 -10.60 9.35
C LEU A 220 13.06 -9.99 10.47
N GLY A 221 12.85 -8.67 10.43
CA GLY A 221 11.99 -7.98 11.39
C GLY A 221 10.52 -8.39 11.30
N LEU A 222 9.99 -8.57 10.09
CA LEU A 222 8.63 -9.04 9.85
C LEU A 222 8.43 -10.46 10.38
N LYS A 223 9.41 -11.34 10.18
CA LYS A 223 9.39 -12.69 10.74
C LYS A 223 9.36 -12.66 12.27
N ALA A 224 10.26 -11.88 12.89
CA ALA A 224 10.30 -11.74 14.35
C ALA A 224 8.99 -11.16 14.92
N LEU A 225 8.36 -10.22 14.21
CA LEU A 225 7.06 -9.66 14.60
C LEU A 225 5.96 -10.72 14.59
N ARG A 226 5.92 -11.58 13.58
CA ARG A 226 4.95 -12.69 13.47
C ARG A 226 5.14 -13.74 14.55
N GLU A 227 6.39 -14.04 14.90
CA GLU A 227 6.73 -15.02 15.93
C GLU A 227 6.39 -14.55 17.34
N SER A 228 6.39 -13.21 17.60
CA SER A 228 6.01 -12.64 18.90
C SER A 228 4.50 -12.58 19.13
N GLY A 229 3.69 -12.69 18.08
CA GLY A 229 2.22 -12.59 18.17
C GLY A 229 1.68 -11.18 18.40
N ASP A 230 2.52 -10.16 18.17
CA ASP A 230 2.15 -8.74 18.28
C ASP A 230 1.45 -8.23 17.01
#